data_bdf19798307fc90c71c5a32cb5aab3ff
#
_entry.id   bdf19798307fc90c71c5a32cb5aab3ff
#
_cell.length_a   1.000
_cell.length_b   1.000
_cell.length_c   1.000
_cell.angle_alpha   90.00
_cell.angle_beta   90.00
_cell.angle_gamma   90.00
#
_symmetry.space_group_name_H-M   'P 1'
#
loop_
_entity.id
_entity.type
_entity.pdbx_description
1 polymer ?
#
loop_
_entity_poly.entity_id
_entity_poly.type
_entity_poly.pdbx_seq_one_letter_code
_entity_poly.pdbx_strand_id
1 'polypeptide(L)' 'MLKIEIVYCAVCHYTGRAVSLADDLLKQFERVIESITLIPSDGGKFEVSANGQLIYSKLQSKRHAEPGEVVGLVNKII' A
#
# COMPACT_ATOMS: atom_id res chain seq x y z
N MET A 1 -6.21 15.44 2.60
CA MET A 1 -4.87 14.81 2.55
C MET A 1 -5.00 13.32 2.82
N LEU A 2 -4.15 12.52 2.21
CA LEU A 2 -4.23 11.07 2.36
C LEU A 2 -3.26 10.57 3.43
N LYS A 3 -3.76 9.74 4.33
CA LYS A 3 -2.94 8.97 5.26
C LYS A 3 -2.94 7.52 4.77
N ILE A 4 -1.82 7.08 4.25
CA ILE A 4 -1.68 5.74 3.68
C ILE A 4 -1.04 4.82 4.72
N GLU A 5 -1.60 3.62 4.87
CA GLU A 5 -1.00 2.58 5.69
C GLU A 5 -0.77 1.33 4.84
N ILE A 6 0.40 0.74 4.95
CA ILE A 6 0.75 -0.50 4.27
C ILE A 6 1.12 -1.52 5.36
N VAL A 7 0.28 -2.51 5.55
CA VAL A 7 0.52 -3.62 6.48
C VAL A 7 1.04 -4.79 5.66
N TYR A 8 2.24 -5.25 5.97
CA TYR A 8 2.90 -6.27 5.13
C TYR A 8 3.53 -7.38 5.97
N CYS A 9 3.62 -8.56 5.38
CA CYS A 9 4.26 -9.71 6.01
C CYS A 9 5.78 -9.56 5.97
N ALA A 10 6.38 -9.29 7.13
CA ALA A 10 7.83 -9.11 7.23
C ALA A 10 8.57 -10.44 7.05
N VAL A 11 8.08 -11.53 7.67
CA VAL A 11 8.72 -12.84 7.55
C VAL A 11 8.57 -13.43 6.14
N CYS A 12 7.65 -12.90 5.34
CA CYS A 12 7.47 -13.29 3.94
C CYS A 12 8.41 -12.53 3.00
N HIS A 13 9.24 -11.63 3.53
CA HIS A 13 10.14 -10.77 2.74
C HIS A 13 9.40 -9.79 1.84
N TYR A 14 8.26 -9.27 2.31
CA TYR A 14 7.47 -8.29 1.54
C TYR A 14 7.92 -6.85 1.78
N THR A 15 8.96 -6.64 2.60
CA THR A 15 9.47 -5.30 2.92
C THR A 15 9.82 -4.52 1.65
N GLY A 16 10.54 -5.13 0.72
CA GLY A 16 10.91 -4.47 -0.52
C GLY A 16 9.70 -4.04 -1.34
N ARG A 17 8.65 -4.87 -1.36
CA ARG A 17 7.39 -4.50 -2.04
C ARG A 17 6.72 -3.31 -1.38
N ALA A 18 6.72 -3.25 -0.04
CA ALA A 18 6.11 -2.16 0.71
C ALA A 18 6.86 -0.85 0.48
N VAL A 19 8.20 -0.90 0.54
CA VAL A 19 9.03 0.28 0.30
C VAL A 19 8.89 0.77 -1.14
N SER A 20 8.86 -0.16 -2.10
CA SER A 20 8.70 0.18 -3.51
C SER A 20 7.36 0.85 -3.77
N LEU A 21 6.29 0.34 -3.15
CA LEU A 21 4.97 0.95 -3.28
C LEU A 21 4.95 2.35 -2.70
N ALA A 22 5.54 2.55 -1.52
CA ALA A 22 5.64 3.87 -0.91
C ALA A 22 6.36 4.85 -1.84
N ASP A 23 7.45 4.41 -2.48
CA ASP A 23 8.19 5.23 -3.43
C ASP A 23 7.30 5.61 -4.62
N ASP A 24 6.58 4.65 -5.19
CA ASP A 24 5.69 4.90 -6.33
C ASP A 24 4.58 5.89 -5.97
N LEU A 25 3.98 5.73 -4.79
CA LEU A 25 2.90 6.61 -4.34
C LEU A 25 3.42 8.03 -4.11
N LEU A 26 4.59 8.18 -3.52
CA LEU A 26 5.17 9.50 -3.29
C LEU A 26 5.55 10.17 -4.61
N LYS A 27 6.07 9.43 -5.58
CA LYS A 27 6.40 10.00 -6.89
C LYS A 27 5.17 10.54 -7.60
N GLN A 28 4.01 9.90 -7.42
CA GLN A 28 2.79 10.30 -8.10
C GLN A 28 1.96 11.31 -7.33
N PHE A 29 1.90 11.20 -6.00
CA PHE A 29 0.90 11.89 -5.19
C PHE A 29 1.48 12.63 -3.99
N GLU A 30 2.77 12.95 -3.97
CA GLU A 30 3.43 13.52 -2.79
C GLU A 30 2.69 14.72 -2.22
N ARG A 31 2.12 15.56 -3.09
CA ARG A 31 1.44 16.79 -2.66
C ARG A 31 0.11 16.55 -1.96
N VAL A 32 -0.52 15.39 -2.18
CA VAL A 32 -1.81 15.07 -1.57
C VAL A 32 -1.68 14.01 -0.47
N ILE A 33 -0.49 13.45 -0.27
CA ILE A 33 -0.23 12.48 0.79
C ILE A 33 0.26 13.21 2.03
N GLU A 34 -0.45 13.00 3.15
CA GLU A 34 -0.02 13.53 4.43
C GLU A 34 1.02 12.64 5.08
N SER A 35 0.83 11.32 4.99
CA SER A 35 1.75 10.36 5.58
C SER A 35 1.63 9.01 4.91
N ILE A 36 2.72 8.23 4.94
CA ILE A 36 2.72 6.81 4.59
C ILE A 36 3.34 6.07 5.77
N THR A 37 2.62 5.10 6.31
CA THR A 37 3.09 4.29 7.42
C THR A 37 3.26 2.85 6.94
N LEU A 38 4.44 2.28 7.17
CA LEU A 38 4.73 0.89 6.88
C LEU A 38 4.65 0.10 8.19
N ILE A 39 3.80 -0.93 8.24
CA ILE A 39 3.54 -1.70 9.44
C ILE A 39 3.94 -3.14 9.22
N PRO A 40 5.07 -3.60 9.78
CA PRO A 40 5.46 -5.01 9.68
C PRO A 40 4.46 -5.90 10.40
N SER A 41 4.08 -6.99 9.76
CA SER A 41 3.12 -7.94 10.28
C SER A 41 3.52 -9.36 9.84
N ASP A 42 2.54 -10.26 9.75
CA ASP A 42 2.75 -11.65 9.37
C ASP A 42 1.55 -12.16 8.56
N GLY A 43 1.47 -13.49 8.39
CA GLY A 43 0.31 -14.12 7.78
C GLY A 43 0.14 -13.88 6.29
N GLY A 44 1.20 -13.50 5.60
CA GLY A 44 1.12 -13.26 4.16
C GLY A 44 0.42 -11.98 3.77
N LYS A 45 0.25 -11.04 4.72
CA LYS A 45 -0.49 -9.81 4.47
C LYS A 45 0.26 -8.87 3.54
N PHE A 46 -0.49 -8.20 2.69
CA PHE A 46 -0.08 -6.98 1.99
C PHE A 46 -1.35 -6.18 1.77
N GLU A 47 -1.66 -5.32 2.75
CA GLU A 47 -2.93 -4.61 2.83
C GLU A 47 -2.67 -3.12 2.82
N VAL A 48 -3.31 -2.40 1.93
CA VAL A 48 -3.12 -0.97 1.76
C VAL A 48 -4.41 -0.26 2.09
N SER A 49 -4.32 0.72 3.00
CA SER A 49 -5.48 1.53 3.40
C SER A 49 -5.19 3.00 3.14
N ALA A 50 -6.24 3.75 2.81
CA ALA A 50 -6.19 5.19 2.64
C ALA A 50 -7.25 5.80 3.54
N ASN A 51 -6.82 6.66 4.48
CA ASN A 51 -7.71 7.31 5.46
C ASN A 51 -8.58 6.29 6.21
N GLY A 52 -8.00 5.13 6.56
CA GLY A 52 -8.71 4.07 7.27
C GLY A 52 -9.54 3.15 6.41
N GLN A 53 -9.63 3.39 5.11
CA GLN A 53 -10.39 2.54 4.19
C GLN A 53 -9.44 1.61 3.45
N LEU A 54 -9.69 0.30 3.53
CA LEU A 54 -8.91 -0.70 2.81
C LEU A 54 -9.15 -0.56 1.31
N ILE A 55 -8.08 -0.32 0.54
CA ILE A 55 -8.18 -0.15 -0.90
C ILE A 55 -7.55 -1.30 -1.68
N TYR A 56 -6.63 -2.04 -1.07
CA TYR A 56 -6.07 -3.25 -1.67
C TYR A 56 -5.80 -4.28 -0.58
N SER A 57 -6.14 -5.54 -0.85
CA SER A 57 -5.90 -6.64 0.08
C SER A 57 -5.41 -7.86 -0.68
N LYS A 58 -4.17 -8.29 -0.37
CA LYS A 58 -3.64 -9.54 -0.90
C LYS A 58 -4.41 -10.74 -0.36
N LEU A 59 -4.88 -10.66 0.89
CA LEU A 59 -5.66 -11.75 1.49
C LEU A 59 -6.98 -11.97 0.76
N GLN A 60 -7.62 -10.89 0.34
CA GLN A 60 -8.89 -10.97 -0.41
C GLN A 60 -8.67 -11.34 -1.87
N SER A 61 -7.70 -10.72 -2.52
CA SER A 61 -7.42 -10.95 -3.94
C SER A 61 -6.64 -12.23 -4.19
N LYS A 62 -5.95 -12.73 -3.16
CA LYS A 62 -5.09 -13.93 -3.21
C LYS A 62 -3.94 -13.81 -4.19
N ARG A 63 -3.51 -12.58 -4.47
CA ARG A 63 -2.37 -12.30 -5.34
C ARG A 63 -1.73 -10.98 -4.94
N HIS A 64 -0.48 -10.79 -5.35
CA HIS A 64 0.17 -9.49 -5.24
C HIS A 64 -0.43 -8.52 -6.27
N ALA A 65 -0.39 -7.23 -5.94
CA ALA A 65 -0.83 -6.19 -6.86
C ALA A 65 0.05 -6.18 -8.11
N GLU A 66 -0.58 -5.96 -9.26
CA GLU A 66 0.13 -5.73 -10.51
C GLU A 66 0.87 -4.39 -10.45
N PRO A 67 1.95 -4.21 -11.23
CA PRO A 67 2.61 -2.91 -11.30
C PRO A 67 1.62 -1.80 -11.64
N GLY A 68 1.58 -0.75 -10.81
CA GLY A 68 0.69 0.39 -11.00
C GLY A 68 -0.74 0.18 -10.52
N GLU A 69 -1.11 -1.01 -10.06
CA GLU A 69 -2.49 -1.29 -9.63
C GLU A 69 -2.89 -0.43 -8.43
N VAL A 70 -2.06 -0.38 -7.38
CA VAL A 70 -2.37 0.39 -6.18
C VAL A 70 -2.33 1.89 -6.47
N VAL A 71 -1.40 2.33 -7.30
CA VAL A 71 -1.35 3.74 -7.75
C VAL A 71 -2.68 4.11 -8.43
N GLY A 72 -3.19 3.22 -9.28
CA GLY A 72 -4.49 3.44 -9.94
C GLY A 72 -5.64 3.51 -8.96
N LEU A 73 -5.63 2.67 -7.92
CA LEU A 73 -6.66 2.68 -6.88
C LEU A 73 -6.63 3.98 -6.08
N VAL A 74 -5.45 4.46 -5.72
CA VAL A 74 -5.30 5.75 -5.02
C VAL A 74 -5.78 6.90 -5.92
N ASN A 75 -5.46 6.84 -7.21
CA ASN A 75 -5.87 7.88 -8.14
C ASN A 75 -7.39 8.03 -8.24
N LYS A 76 -8.13 6.95 -8.00
CA LYS A 76 -9.60 6.97 -8.05
C LYS A 76 -10.23 7.68 -6.86
N ILE A 77 -9.51 7.85 -5.76
CA ILE A 77 -10.08 8.41 -4.52
C ILE A 77 -9.59 9.83 -4.23
N ILE A 78 -8.77 10.40 -5.09
CA ILE A 78 -8.31 11.78 -4.92
C ILE A 78 -8.99 12.75 -5.87
#